data_31bcdaa18885ed0c38fc6ea1ee37397f
#
_entry.id   31bcdaa18885ed0c38fc6ea1ee37397f
#
_cell.length_a   1.000
_cell.length_b   1.000
_cell.length_c   1.000
_cell.angle_alpha   90.00
_cell.angle_beta   90.00
_cell.angle_gamma   90.00
#
_symmetry.space_group_name_H-M   'P 1'
#
loop_
_entity.id
_entity.type
_entity.pdbx_description
1 polymer ?
#
loop_
_entity_poly.entity_id
_entity_poly.type
_entity_poly.pdbx_seq_one_letter_code
_entity_poly.pdbx_strand_id
1 'polypeptide(L)'
;MSDNTYAAAGVSIEEGDRAVELFAPHAKRATRPEVLGGLGGFAGLFKLGEYKEPILAAGSDGVGTKLAVAQAMDKHDTIGIDLVAMCVDDLVVCGAEPLFLQDYIAVGKVVPEKVAEVVKGIA
;
A
#
# COMPACT_ATOMS: atom_id res chain seq x y z
N MET A 1 4.21 -17.01 33.26
CA MET A 1 4.13 -17.50 31.87
C MET A 1 3.71 -16.31 31.04
N SER A 2 4.55 -15.83 30.11
CA SER A 2 4.13 -14.75 29.21
C SER A 2 3.04 -15.32 28.29
N ASP A 3 1.86 -14.69 28.27
CA ASP A 3 0.81 -15.02 27.31
C ASP A 3 1.34 -14.76 25.90
N ASN A 4 1.76 -15.83 25.23
CA ASN A 4 2.17 -15.79 23.84
C ASN A 4 0.92 -15.69 22.94
N THR A 5 0.28 -14.52 22.96
CA THR A 5 -0.87 -14.22 22.12
C THR A 5 -0.42 -13.34 20.94
N TYR A 6 -1.14 -13.40 19.84
CA TYR A 6 -0.93 -12.47 18.70
C TYR A 6 -1.02 -11.01 19.15
N ALA A 7 -1.96 -10.68 20.04
CA ALA A 7 -2.13 -9.33 20.58
C ALA A 7 -0.88 -8.87 21.37
N ALA A 8 -0.28 -9.74 22.16
CA ALA A 8 0.97 -9.46 22.90
C ALA A 8 2.16 -9.21 21.94
N ALA A 9 2.13 -9.82 20.75
CA ALA A 9 3.11 -9.62 19.69
C ALA A 9 2.81 -8.38 18.80
N GLY A 10 1.80 -7.58 19.13
CA GLY A 10 1.43 -6.40 18.36
C GLY A 10 0.50 -6.67 17.17
N VAL A 11 -0.01 -7.90 17.03
CA VAL A 11 -0.94 -8.30 15.97
C VAL A 11 -2.35 -8.35 16.54
N SER A 12 -3.22 -7.45 16.10
CA SER A 12 -4.65 -7.43 16.43
C SER A 12 -5.48 -7.51 15.16
N ILE A 13 -6.37 -8.49 15.09
CA ILE A 13 -7.31 -8.63 13.97
C ILE A 13 -8.27 -7.44 13.95
N GLU A 14 -8.78 -7.04 15.11
CA GLU A 14 -9.71 -5.92 15.24
C GLU A 14 -9.12 -4.59 14.75
N GLU A 15 -7.85 -4.32 15.13
CA GLU A 15 -7.15 -3.12 14.64
C GLU A 15 -6.83 -3.21 13.14
N GLY A 16 -6.58 -4.43 12.64
CA GLY A 16 -6.44 -4.68 11.20
C GLY A 16 -7.72 -4.36 10.44
N ASP A 17 -8.85 -4.88 10.89
CA ASP A 17 -10.17 -4.64 10.29
C ASP A 17 -10.52 -3.15 10.33
N ARG A 18 -10.28 -2.49 11.46
CA ARG A 18 -10.48 -1.05 11.60
C ARG A 18 -9.59 -0.24 10.66
N ALA A 19 -8.33 -0.64 10.48
CA ALA A 19 -7.45 0.00 9.51
C ALA A 19 -8.03 -0.10 8.09
N VAL A 20 -8.53 -1.28 7.69
CA VAL A 20 -9.19 -1.48 6.39
C VAL A 20 -10.41 -0.57 6.25
N GLU A 21 -11.27 -0.46 7.26
CA GLU A 21 -12.43 0.44 7.24
C GLU A 21 -12.01 1.90 7.02
N LEU A 22 -10.95 2.35 7.68
CA LEU A 22 -10.47 3.73 7.59
C LEU A 22 -9.84 4.03 6.23
N PHE A 23 -9.08 3.12 5.65
CA PHE A 23 -8.42 3.41 4.37
C PHE A 23 -9.24 3.01 3.13
N ALA A 24 -10.27 2.20 3.26
CA ALA A 24 -11.10 1.76 2.12
C ALA A 24 -11.60 2.89 1.21
N PRO A 25 -12.06 4.05 1.73
CA PRO A 25 -12.46 5.17 0.89
C PRO A 25 -11.30 5.74 0.05
N HIS A 26 -10.08 5.73 0.59
CA HIS A 26 -8.89 6.20 -0.12
C HIS A 26 -8.50 5.23 -1.23
N ALA A 27 -8.37 3.95 -0.93
CA ALA A 27 -8.09 2.91 -1.90
C ALA A 27 -9.13 2.88 -3.03
N LYS A 28 -10.42 3.05 -2.70
CA LYS A 28 -11.49 3.12 -3.70
C LYS A 28 -11.33 4.30 -4.67
N ARG A 29 -10.83 5.44 -4.19
CA ARG A 29 -10.59 6.63 -5.04
C ARG A 29 -9.52 6.37 -6.10
N ALA A 30 -8.49 5.58 -5.77
CA ALA A 30 -7.40 5.21 -6.67
C ALA A 30 -7.71 3.96 -7.52
N THR A 31 -8.83 3.26 -7.27
CA THR A 31 -9.18 2.03 -7.97
C THR A 31 -9.62 2.31 -9.41
N ARG A 32 -9.02 1.63 -10.37
CA ARG A 32 -9.36 1.65 -11.79
C ARG A 32 -10.37 0.54 -12.12
N PRO A 33 -11.15 0.69 -13.23
CA PRO A 33 -12.11 -0.35 -13.66
C PRO A 33 -11.48 -1.71 -13.95
N GLU A 34 -10.19 -1.75 -14.30
CA GLU A 34 -9.44 -2.96 -14.58
C GLU A 34 -9.06 -3.75 -13.33
N VAL A 35 -9.12 -3.13 -12.15
CA VAL A 35 -8.93 -3.83 -10.86
C VAL A 35 -10.18 -4.65 -10.57
N LEU A 36 -10.02 -5.96 -10.53
CA LEU A 36 -11.12 -6.89 -10.28
C LEU A 36 -11.15 -7.30 -8.81
N GLY A 37 -12.33 -7.39 -8.26
CA GLY A 37 -12.54 -7.68 -6.84
C GLY A 37 -12.50 -6.42 -5.98
N GLY A 38 -12.56 -6.61 -4.68
CA GLY A 38 -12.51 -5.54 -3.67
C GLY A 38 -11.40 -5.75 -2.67
N LEU A 39 -11.36 -4.89 -1.67
CA LEU A 39 -10.51 -5.07 -0.49
C LEU A 39 -10.93 -6.34 0.26
N GLY A 40 -9.93 -7.06 0.81
CA GLY A 40 -10.15 -8.28 1.59
C GLY A 40 -10.01 -9.59 0.82
N GLY A 41 -9.66 -9.55 -0.47
CA GLY A 41 -9.26 -10.74 -1.23
C GLY A 41 -7.85 -11.23 -0.88
N PHE A 42 -7.55 -12.50 -1.21
CA PHE A 42 -6.21 -13.06 -0.98
C PHE A 42 -5.19 -12.66 -2.04
N ALA A 43 -5.63 -12.17 -3.18
CA ALA A 43 -4.77 -11.69 -4.27
C ALA A 43 -5.42 -10.50 -4.98
N GLY A 44 -4.58 -9.58 -5.45
CA GLY A 44 -5.01 -8.53 -6.37
C GLY A 44 -5.21 -9.13 -7.77
N LEU A 45 -6.34 -8.80 -8.39
CA LEU A 45 -6.63 -9.19 -9.77
C LEU A 45 -6.71 -7.94 -10.63
N PHE A 46 -5.97 -7.96 -11.74
CA PHE A 46 -5.98 -6.86 -12.72
C PHE A 46 -6.27 -7.42 -14.12
N LYS A 47 -7.27 -6.87 -14.79
CA LYS A 47 -7.61 -7.22 -16.16
C LYS A 47 -6.74 -6.42 -17.12
N LEU A 48 -5.79 -7.09 -17.78
CA LEU A 48 -5.04 -6.46 -18.87
C LEU A 48 -5.97 -6.07 -20.01
N GLY A 49 -5.71 -4.91 -20.62
CA GLY A 49 -6.35 -4.48 -21.85
C GLY A 49 -5.93 -5.32 -23.07
N GLU A 50 -6.38 -4.92 -24.23
CA GLU A 50 -6.01 -5.56 -25.50
C GLU A 50 -4.65 -5.03 -25.94
N TYR A 51 -3.61 -5.81 -25.71
CA TYR A 51 -2.25 -5.57 -26.20
C TYR A 51 -1.88 -6.64 -27.23
N LYS A 52 -1.15 -6.26 -28.28
CA LYS A 52 -0.74 -7.20 -29.33
C LYS A 52 0.30 -8.20 -28.83
N GLU A 53 1.27 -7.74 -28.07
CA GLU A 53 2.36 -8.53 -27.48
C GLU A 53 2.73 -7.91 -26.14
N PRO A 54 1.96 -8.17 -25.06
CA PRO A 54 2.16 -7.47 -23.80
C PRO A 54 3.47 -7.92 -23.14
N ILE A 55 4.28 -6.95 -22.75
CA ILE A 55 5.43 -7.14 -21.87
C ILE A 55 5.10 -6.46 -20.54
N LEU A 56 5.19 -7.19 -19.44
CA LEU A 56 5.00 -6.64 -18.11
C LEU A 56 6.35 -6.20 -17.54
N ALA A 57 6.42 -4.95 -17.10
CA ALA A 57 7.50 -4.45 -16.27
C ALA A 57 6.99 -4.44 -14.81
N ALA A 58 7.80 -4.92 -13.89
CA ALA A 58 7.50 -4.89 -12.47
C ALA A 58 8.67 -4.26 -11.72
N GLY A 59 8.40 -3.24 -10.91
CA GLY A 59 9.32 -2.60 -10.01
C GLY A 59 8.86 -2.76 -8.57
N SER A 60 9.79 -2.70 -7.63
CA SER A 60 9.51 -2.66 -6.21
C SER A 60 10.53 -1.76 -5.54
N ASP A 61 10.06 -0.73 -4.87
CA ASP A 61 10.92 0.23 -4.18
C ASP A 61 10.28 0.66 -2.86
N GLY A 62 11.05 1.38 -2.05
CA GLY A 62 10.63 1.95 -0.77
C GLY A 62 11.07 3.40 -0.63
N VAL A 63 10.64 4.03 0.43
CA VAL A 63 10.92 5.46 0.68
C VAL A 63 12.28 5.70 1.35
N GLY A 64 13.02 4.65 1.68
CA GLY A 64 14.33 4.76 2.30
C GLY A 64 14.29 5.50 3.65
N THR A 65 15.31 6.32 3.90
CA THR A 65 15.47 7.06 5.16
C THR A 65 14.41 8.14 5.38
N LYS A 66 13.64 8.53 4.37
CA LYS A 66 12.50 9.46 4.51
C LYS A 66 11.47 8.96 5.52
N LEU A 67 11.34 7.63 5.68
CA LEU A 67 10.48 7.04 6.69
C LEU A 67 10.85 7.47 8.12
N ALA A 68 12.15 7.57 8.44
CA ALA A 68 12.60 8.03 9.75
C ALA A 68 12.17 9.49 10.03
N VAL A 69 12.14 10.34 9.00
CA VAL A 69 11.65 11.71 9.12
C VAL A 69 10.14 11.72 9.39
N ALA A 70 9.36 10.95 8.62
CA ALA A 70 7.92 10.83 8.83
C ALA A 70 7.58 10.35 10.25
N GLN A 71 8.32 9.37 10.76
CA GLN A 71 8.18 8.86 12.12
C GLN A 71 8.54 9.90 13.18
N ALA A 72 9.65 10.63 13.01
CA ALA A 72 10.08 11.67 13.95
C ALA A 72 9.10 12.85 14.03
N MET A 73 8.44 13.17 12.91
CA MET A 73 7.43 14.25 12.81
C MET A 73 6.03 13.76 13.18
N ASP A 74 5.83 12.47 13.35
CA ASP A 74 4.50 11.83 13.46
C ASP A 74 3.53 12.27 12.36
N LYS A 75 4.06 12.37 11.12
CA LYS A 75 3.33 12.82 9.93
C LYS A 75 3.43 11.76 8.84
N HIS A 76 2.32 11.09 8.53
CA HIS A 76 2.31 9.90 7.70
C HIS A 76 1.52 10.06 6.38
N ASP A 77 0.77 11.15 6.21
CA ASP A 77 -0.13 11.36 5.08
C ASP A 77 0.57 11.77 3.76
N THR A 78 1.86 12.03 3.80
CA THR A 78 2.65 12.41 2.61
C THR A 78 3.65 11.34 2.17
N ILE A 79 4.04 10.43 3.06
CA ILE A 79 5.06 9.42 2.73
C ILE A 79 4.59 8.44 1.64
N GLY A 80 3.28 8.22 1.53
CA GLY A 80 2.70 7.41 0.45
C GLY A 80 2.88 8.03 -0.93
N ILE A 81 2.90 9.36 -1.03
CA ILE A 81 3.18 10.08 -2.28
C ILE A 81 4.61 9.77 -2.74
N ASP A 82 5.57 9.84 -1.82
CA ASP A 82 6.96 9.48 -2.09
C ASP A 82 7.10 8.02 -2.53
N LEU A 83 6.37 7.10 -1.90
CA LEU A 83 6.39 5.69 -2.24
C LEU A 83 5.94 5.44 -3.68
N VAL A 84 4.82 6.05 -4.07
CA VAL A 84 4.30 5.92 -5.44
C VAL A 84 5.29 6.52 -6.43
N ALA A 85 5.87 7.70 -6.14
CA ALA A 85 6.87 8.31 -7.01
C ALA A 85 8.08 7.41 -7.22
N MET A 86 8.64 6.82 -6.14
CA MET A 86 9.80 5.92 -6.24
C MET A 86 9.50 4.71 -7.12
N CYS A 87 8.33 4.08 -6.95
CA CYS A 87 7.94 2.92 -7.76
C CYS A 87 7.65 3.29 -9.23
N VAL A 88 7.00 4.43 -9.46
CA VAL A 88 6.57 4.87 -10.80
C VAL A 88 7.76 5.34 -11.62
N ASP A 89 8.72 6.03 -11.03
CA ASP A 89 9.90 6.54 -11.72
C ASP A 89 10.69 5.39 -12.38
N ASP A 90 10.86 4.26 -11.72
CA ASP A 90 11.51 3.07 -12.27
C ASP A 90 10.77 2.49 -13.48
N LEU A 91 9.45 2.55 -13.49
CA LEU A 91 8.64 2.10 -14.62
C LEU A 91 8.73 3.07 -15.80
N VAL A 92 8.66 4.37 -15.52
CA VAL A 92 8.68 5.42 -16.54
C VAL A 92 10.01 5.45 -17.28
N VAL A 93 11.15 5.29 -16.60
CA VAL A 93 12.46 5.24 -17.26
C VAL A 93 12.64 4.02 -18.18
N CYS A 94 11.85 2.96 -17.94
CA CYS A 94 11.76 1.79 -18.82
C CYS A 94 10.74 1.98 -19.96
N GLY A 95 10.02 3.09 -20.01
CA GLY A 95 8.96 3.35 -20.97
C GLY A 95 7.66 2.57 -20.70
N ALA A 96 7.49 2.09 -19.47
CA ALA A 96 6.31 1.33 -19.08
C ALA A 96 5.19 2.25 -18.52
N GLU A 97 3.93 1.87 -18.76
CA GLU A 97 2.76 2.52 -18.18
C GLU A 97 2.46 1.91 -16.80
N PRO A 98 2.35 2.72 -15.73
CA PRO A 98 1.90 2.23 -14.43
C PRO A 98 0.44 1.74 -14.50
N LEU A 99 0.20 0.50 -14.16
CA LEU A 99 -1.13 -0.12 -14.23
C LEU A 99 -1.77 -0.25 -12.85
N PHE A 100 -1.04 -0.76 -11.89
CA PHE A 100 -1.48 -0.94 -10.50
C PHE A 100 -0.30 -0.93 -9.55
N LEU A 101 -0.55 -0.62 -8.30
CA LEU A 101 0.41 -0.73 -7.20
C LEU A 101 -0.05 -1.83 -6.23
N GLN A 102 0.90 -2.62 -5.78
CA GLN A 102 0.71 -3.57 -4.70
C GLN A 102 1.66 -3.21 -3.57
N ASP A 103 1.12 -2.91 -2.39
CA ASP A 103 1.92 -2.49 -1.24
C ASP A 103 1.89 -3.52 -0.11
N TYR A 104 2.95 -3.52 0.67
CA TYR A 104 3.06 -4.28 1.91
C TYR A 104 3.55 -3.36 3.03
N ILE A 105 2.70 -3.16 4.03
CA ILE A 105 2.99 -2.27 5.15
C ILE A 105 3.39 -3.11 6.37
N ALA A 106 4.70 -3.17 6.66
CA ALA A 106 5.21 -3.83 7.85
C ALA A 106 5.30 -2.85 9.02
N VAL A 107 4.67 -3.19 10.13
CA VAL A 107 4.65 -2.36 11.35
C VAL A 107 4.90 -3.20 12.59
N GLY A 108 5.53 -2.63 13.62
CA GLY A 108 5.69 -3.28 14.90
C GLY A 108 4.39 -3.40 15.69
N LYS A 109 3.48 -2.46 15.47
CA LYS A 109 2.11 -2.45 16.02
C LYS A 109 1.19 -1.74 15.04
N VAL A 110 0.04 -2.33 14.78
CA VAL A 110 -0.99 -1.69 13.94
C VAL A 110 -1.61 -0.52 14.70
N VAL A 111 -1.52 0.68 14.09
CA VAL A 111 -2.23 1.89 14.52
C VAL A 111 -3.08 2.31 13.32
N PRO A 112 -4.39 2.02 13.33
CA PRO A 112 -5.27 2.15 12.17
C PRO A 112 -5.23 3.52 11.50
N GLU A 113 -5.20 4.58 12.30
CA GLU A 113 -5.17 5.96 11.82
C GLU A 113 -3.89 6.24 11.01
N LYS A 114 -2.73 5.78 11.50
CA LYS A 114 -1.44 5.96 10.81
C LYS A 114 -1.37 5.16 9.50
N VAL A 115 -1.89 3.94 9.52
CA VAL A 115 -2.01 3.12 8.30
C VAL A 115 -2.92 3.81 7.28
N ALA A 116 -4.05 4.35 7.72
CA ALA A 116 -4.97 5.08 6.85
C ALA A 116 -4.34 6.35 6.25
N GLU A 117 -3.52 7.09 7.02
CA GLU A 117 -2.77 8.23 6.50
C GLU A 117 -1.76 7.82 5.41
N VAL A 118 -1.02 6.72 5.61
CA VAL A 118 -0.10 6.20 4.59
C VAL A 118 -0.86 5.85 3.32
N VAL A 119 -1.95 5.07 3.43
CA VAL A 119 -2.77 4.68 2.28
C VAL A 119 -3.43 5.89 1.60
N LYS A 120 -3.81 6.92 2.36
CA LYS A 120 -4.30 8.19 1.79
C LYS A 120 -3.25 8.85 0.89
N GLY A 121 -1.97 8.79 1.27
CA GLY A 121 -0.87 9.32 0.46
C GLY A 121 -0.59 8.48 -0.78
N ILE A 122 -0.77 7.16 -0.70
CA ILE A 122 -0.62 6.23 -1.85
C ILE A 122 -1.73 6.48 -2.88
N ALA A 123 -2.95 6.70 -2.44
CA ALA A 123 -4.15 6.87 -3.28
C ALA A 123 -4.27 8.30 -3.84
#